data_2976cfce9062cee95380a2acd95a62b3
#
_entry.id   2976cfce9062cee95380a2acd95a62b3
#
_cell.length_a   1.000
_cell.length_b   1.000
_cell.length_c   1.000
_cell.angle_alpha   90.00
_cell.angle_beta   90.00
_cell.angle_gamma   90.00
#
_symmetry.space_group_name_H-M   'P 1'
#
loop_
_entity.id
_entity.type
_entity.pdbx_description
1 polymer ?
#
loop_
_entity_poly.entity_id
_entity_poly.type
_entity_poly.pdbx_seq_one_letter_code
_entity_poly.pdbx_strand_id
1 'polypeptide(L)' 'MDIMSVKEASERWNISERWIQKLCEEGRIEGVQRFSRSWMIPKEAQ' A
#
# COMPACT_ATOMS: atom_id res chain seq x y z
N MET A 1 -13.74 -6.62 -3.76
CA MET A 1 -12.39 -6.68 -3.19
C MET A 1 -12.02 -5.31 -2.65
N ASP A 2 -11.63 -5.23 -1.42
CA ASP A 2 -11.35 -3.94 -0.79
C ASP A 2 -9.88 -3.58 -0.95
N ILE A 3 -9.65 -2.35 -1.40
CA ILE A 3 -8.31 -1.83 -1.55
C ILE A 3 -8.23 -0.51 -0.80
N MET A 4 -7.02 -0.11 -0.47
CA MET A 4 -6.79 1.15 0.22
C MET A 4 -5.63 1.89 -0.44
N SER A 5 -5.61 3.21 -0.23
CA SER A 5 -4.53 4.04 -0.73
C SER A 5 -3.32 3.96 0.20
N VAL A 6 -2.19 4.52 -0.27
CA VAL A 6 -1.00 4.60 0.56
C VAL A 6 -1.28 5.37 1.84
N LYS A 7 -2.06 6.45 1.72
CA LYS A 7 -2.39 7.25 2.89
C LYS A 7 -3.18 6.44 3.91
N GLU A 8 -4.16 5.70 3.43
CA GLU A 8 -4.97 4.89 4.33
C GLU A 8 -4.13 3.79 4.97
N ALA A 9 -3.28 3.14 4.18
CA ALA A 9 -2.40 2.10 4.72
C ALA A 9 -1.46 2.67 5.77
N SER A 10 -0.97 3.89 5.55
CA SER A 10 -0.11 4.55 6.51
C SER A 10 -0.80 4.70 7.85
N GLU A 11 -2.06 5.08 7.83
CA GLU A 11 -2.82 5.27 9.06
C GLU A 11 -3.15 3.95 9.74
N ARG A 12 -3.50 2.95 8.95
CA ARG A 12 -3.89 1.64 9.49
C ARG A 12 -2.70 0.89 10.08
N TRP A 13 -1.55 1.02 9.44
CA TRP A 13 -0.35 0.28 9.86
C TRP A 13 0.58 1.11 10.74
N ASN A 14 0.24 2.39 10.92
CA ASN A 14 1.02 3.30 11.75
C ASN A 14 2.47 3.41 11.29
N ILE A 15 2.66 3.53 9.99
CA ILE A 15 3.98 3.76 9.40
C ILE A 15 3.85 4.86 8.36
N SER A 16 4.98 5.43 7.96
CA SER A 16 4.96 6.56 7.05
C SER A 16 4.54 6.15 5.63
N GLU A 17 3.93 7.09 4.91
CA GLU A 17 3.56 6.84 3.52
C GLU A 17 4.78 6.53 2.68
N ARG A 18 5.89 7.20 2.96
CA ARG A 18 7.12 6.99 2.23
C ARG A 18 7.60 5.53 2.37
N TRP A 19 7.47 4.99 3.57
CA TRP A 19 7.86 3.62 3.83
C TRP A 19 6.96 2.65 3.07
N ILE A 20 5.67 2.95 3.03
CA ILE A 20 4.71 2.11 2.32
C ILE A 20 5.01 2.12 0.83
N GLN A 21 5.33 3.30 0.27
CA GLN A 21 5.69 3.39 -1.13
C GLN A 21 6.91 2.52 -1.44
N LYS A 22 7.87 2.52 -0.55
CA LYS A 22 9.06 1.70 -0.74
C LYS A 22 8.71 0.22 -0.73
N LEU A 23 7.85 -0.19 0.19
CA LEU A 23 7.41 -1.58 0.25
C LEU A 23 6.68 -1.98 -1.03
N CYS A 24 5.86 -1.09 -1.55
CA CYS A 24 5.14 -1.35 -2.79
C CYS A 24 6.10 -1.50 -3.96
N GLU A 25 7.10 -0.63 -4.04
CA GLU A 25 8.06 -0.68 -5.14
C GLU A 25 8.90 -1.94 -5.10
N GLU A 26 9.17 -2.44 -3.91
CA GLU A 26 9.96 -3.65 -3.75
C GLU A 26 9.12 -4.92 -3.89
N GLY A 27 7.80 -4.75 -4.00
CA GLY A 27 6.91 -5.88 -4.13
C GLY A 27 6.77 -6.70 -2.87
N ARG A 28 6.95 -6.08 -1.72
CA ARG A 28 6.87 -6.78 -0.44
C ARG A 28 5.45 -6.92 0.08
N ILE A 29 4.53 -6.18 -0.51
CA ILE A 29 3.13 -6.25 -0.11
C ILE A 29 2.42 -7.16 -1.10
N GLU A 30 1.92 -8.27 -0.61
CA GLU A 30 1.26 -9.24 -1.46
C GLU A 30 -0.04 -8.66 -2.01
N GLY A 31 -0.24 -8.81 -3.31
CA GLY A 31 -1.46 -8.34 -3.96
C GLY A 31 -1.48 -6.86 -4.30
N VAL A 32 -0.40 -6.14 -3.99
CA VAL A 32 -0.33 -4.72 -4.32
C VAL A 32 -0.23 -4.54 -5.83
N GLN A 33 -0.93 -3.53 -6.35
CA GLN A 33 -0.89 -3.20 -7.76
C GLN A 33 -0.71 -1.70 -7.93
N ARG A 34 -0.03 -1.32 -9.00
CA ARG A 34 0.15 0.08 -9.31
C ARG A 34 -0.88 0.50 -10.35
N PHE A 35 -1.54 1.60 -10.08
CA PHE A 35 -2.51 2.17 -11.01
C PHE A 35 -2.18 3.63 -11.22
N SER A 36 -1.68 3.95 -12.41
CA SER A 36 -1.27 5.30 -12.75
C SER A 36 -0.17 5.78 -11.78
N ARG A 37 -0.45 6.77 -10.96
CA ARG A 37 0.51 7.27 -9.96
C ARG A 37 0.19 6.80 -8.56
N SER A 38 -0.77 5.91 -8.45
CA SER A 38 -1.24 5.46 -7.14
C SER A 38 -0.97 3.98 -6.97
N TRP A 39 -0.91 3.58 -5.73
CA TRP A 39 -0.80 2.17 -5.38
C TRP A 39 -2.14 1.70 -4.84
N MET A 40 -2.54 0.52 -5.27
CA MET A 40 -3.75 -0.12 -4.74
C MET A 40 -3.31 -1.25 -3.84
N ILE A 41 -3.56 -1.07 -2.55
CA ILE A 41 -3.10 -2.00 -1.52
C ILE A 41 -4.30 -2.76 -0.99
N PRO A 42 -4.28 -4.09 -1.04
CA PRO A 42 -5.40 -4.87 -0.48
C PRO A 42 -5.51 -4.61 1.02
N LYS A 43 -6.72 -4.43 1.49
CA LYS A 43 -6.93 -4.19 2.91
C LYS A 43 -6.52 -5.39 3.76
N GLU A 44 -6.45 -6.55 3.15
CA GLU A 44 -6.04 -7.77 3.83
C GLU A 44 -4.54 -7.87 4.01
N ALA A 45 -3.77 -7.09 3.25
CA ALA A 45 -2.31 -7.12 3.34
C ALA A 45 -1.82 -6.48 4.62
N GLN A 46 -0.65 -6.88 5.04
CA GLN A 46 -0.01 -6.29 6.21
C GLN A 46 1.43 -5.97 5.91
#